data_981c5303a41f3e590725ea1d8b59fdfa
#
_entry.id   981c5303a41f3e590725ea1d8b59fdfa
#
_cell.length_a   1.000
_cell.length_b   1.000
_cell.length_c   1.000
_cell.angle_alpha   90.00
_cell.angle_beta   90.00
_cell.angle_gamma   90.00
#
_symmetry.space_group_name_H-M   'P 1'
#
loop_
_entity.id
_entity.type
_entity.pdbx_description
1 polymer ?
#
loop_
_entity_poly.entity_id
_entity_poly.type
_entity_poly.pdbx_seq_one_letter_code
_entity_poly.pdbx_strand_id
1 'polypeptide(L)'
;KTNKNIVAIILWGLMYILNIWISRETLYWLDGHLAYTLTAAQLLFYFYYLYSRMIMNTKIRKYDYVCLPLVAFFTGWTGPQTAVLSIFMGILLIIWKKFVRKEKIDKIIYIANAFAIIGCLVEVLAPGNNIRMQKSFPEFAEYNLIEKIGFRVNSVYGLLFDFKSYGLGGLPFYAFLCFGFLAIISYKISEDEKNKVLEKTIKVLSIVMIVFICLVFISRLYLGKHIEIFDRLLNFENVLENYQNYGFNFSILKPYILATAVMLVSCVFAVYISFKENKCILGIMYISALIAQGIMVISPYSPLRSTFITVLLLWGVIAYLASIAYNKNIKIGGILVICFGIINIEFGIISLAIYIALMSILSKDKEIIIIAVIIGVFAINNWSIVLNKYKQNSSIYYENISRIENFVNTNQGKELKLLEPYDYIYGFNKFVGMEWIEDAVKDYFGINPEVKLVEEKIK
;
A
#
# COMPACT_ATOMS: atom_id res chain seq x y z
N LYS A 1 -2.98 7.13 26.39
CA LYS A 1 -3.40 5.72 26.16
C LYS A 1 -3.90 5.58 24.72
N THR A 2 -3.63 4.44 24.07
CA THR A 2 -4.18 4.15 22.74
C THR A 2 -5.63 3.72 22.87
N ASN A 3 -6.54 4.34 22.10
CA ASN A 3 -7.94 3.92 22.08
C ASN A 3 -8.08 2.68 21.16
N LYS A 4 -8.20 1.51 21.79
CA LYS A 4 -8.24 0.21 21.08
C LYS A 4 -9.46 0.09 20.16
N ASN A 5 -10.59 0.68 20.52
CA ASN A 5 -11.83 0.59 19.73
C ASN A 5 -11.68 1.35 18.42
N ILE A 6 -11.11 2.56 18.43
CA ILE A 6 -10.84 3.33 17.21
C ILE A 6 -9.85 2.60 16.32
N VAL A 7 -8.75 2.08 16.90
CA VAL A 7 -7.77 1.31 16.14
C VAL A 7 -8.43 0.12 15.46
N ALA A 8 -9.26 -0.63 16.18
CA ALA A 8 -9.95 -1.79 15.61
C ALA A 8 -10.92 -1.41 14.47
N ILE A 9 -11.74 -0.36 14.65
CA ILE A 9 -12.69 0.11 13.64
C ILE A 9 -11.97 0.58 12.38
N ILE A 10 -10.92 1.38 12.53
CA ILE A 10 -10.14 1.89 11.41
C ILE A 10 -9.48 0.74 10.65
N LEU A 11 -8.77 -0.17 11.33
CA LEU A 11 -8.12 -1.30 10.67
C LEU A 11 -9.13 -2.20 9.94
N TRP A 12 -10.24 -2.53 10.60
CA TRP A 12 -11.29 -3.34 10.01
C TRP A 12 -11.87 -2.66 8.75
N GLY A 13 -12.23 -1.37 8.86
CA GLY A 13 -12.81 -0.64 7.73
C GLY A 13 -11.85 -0.47 6.56
N LEU A 14 -10.58 -0.14 6.81
CA LEU A 14 -9.57 0.02 5.77
C LEU A 14 -9.32 -1.28 5.00
N MET A 15 -9.40 -2.45 5.67
CA MET A 15 -9.28 -3.75 5.02
C MET A 15 -10.38 -3.97 3.97
N TYR A 16 -11.62 -3.58 4.27
CA TYR A 16 -12.75 -3.75 3.33
C TYR A 16 -12.82 -2.68 2.23
N ILE A 17 -12.09 -1.58 2.39
CA ILE A 17 -11.96 -0.54 1.36
C ILE A 17 -10.77 -0.83 0.42
N LEU A 18 -9.94 -1.84 0.71
CA LEU A 18 -8.78 -2.18 -0.11
C LEU A 18 -9.16 -2.36 -1.59
N ASN A 19 -8.37 -1.72 -2.46
CA ASN A 19 -8.58 -1.79 -3.91
C ASN A 19 -8.59 -3.24 -4.39
N ILE A 20 -9.55 -3.55 -5.28
CA ILE A 20 -9.77 -4.92 -5.76
C ILE A 20 -8.55 -5.51 -6.48
N TRP A 21 -7.78 -4.69 -7.23
CA TRP A 21 -6.57 -5.15 -7.89
C TRP A 21 -5.51 -5.64 -6.89
N ILE A 22 -5.38 -4.92 -5.75
CA ILE A 22 -4.45 -5.32 -4.70
C ILE A 22 -4.99 -6.58 -4.01
N SER A 23 -6.26 -6.58 -3.58
CA SER A 23 -6.83 -7.69 -2.83
C SER A 23 -6.91 -8.98 -3.65
N ARG A 24 -7.25 -8.89 -4.94
CA ARG A 24 -7.26 -10.05 -5.85
C ARG A 24 -5.88 -10.71 -5.91
N GLU A 25 -4.84 -9.92 -6.14
CA GLU A 25 -3.50 -10.44 -6.36
C GLU A 25 -2.75 -10.80 -5.09
N THR A 26 -3.25 -10.40 -3.92
CA THR A 26 -2.57 -10.66 -2.64
C THR A 26 -3.37 -11.52 -1.68
N LEU A 27 -4.71 -11.39 -1.67
CA LEU A 27 -5.58 -12.08 -0.71
C LEU A 27 -6.30 -13.28 -1.33
N TYR A 28 -6.71 -13.18 -2.61
CA TYR A 28 -7.59 -14.19 -3.23
C TYR A 28 -6.84 -15.15 -4.16
N TRP A 29 -5.73 -14.76 -4.73
CA TRP A 29 -4.86 -15.63 -5.52
C TRP A 29 -3.86 -16.35 -4.61
N LEU A 30 -3.83 -17.69 -4.66
CA LEU A 30 -3.03 -18.51 -3.74
C LEU A 30 -1.54 -18.14 -3.77
N ASP A 31 -0.93 -18.09 -4.97
CA ASP A 31 0.50 -17.75 -5.10
C ASP A 31 0.79 -16.33 -4.63
N GLY A 32 -0.11 -15.40 -4.93
CA GLY A 32 -0.04 -14.03 -4.45
C GLY A 32 -0.22 -13.94 -2.94
N HIS A 33 -1.11 -14.75 -2.36
CA HIS A 33 -1.28 -14.84 -0.91
C HIS A 33 0.01 -15.31 -0.23
N LEU A 34 0.63 -16.35 -0.74
CA LEU A 34 1.91 -16.86 -0.22
C LEU A 34 3.03 -15.83 -0.38
N ALA A 35 3.12 -15.16 -1.55
CA ALA A 35 4.18 -14.22 -1.87
C ALA A 35 4.05 -12.86 -1.17
N TYR A 36 2.85 -12.37 -0.89
CA TYR A 36 2.63 -11.02 -0.36
C TYR A 36 1.99 -11.00 1.02
N THR A 37 0.91 -11.73 1.23
CA THR A 37 0.19 -11.71 2.52
C THR A 37 0.95 -12.43 3.61
N LEU A 38 1.43 -13.64 3.33
CA LEU A 38 2.19 -14.42 4.30
C LEU A 38 3.51 -13.74 4.65
N THR A 39 4.22 -13.21 3.65
CA THR A 39 5.49 -12.50 3.88
C THR A 39 5.29 -11.21 4.66
N ALA A 40 4.21 -10.48 4.40
CA ALA A 40 3.85 -9.30 5.18
C ALA A 40 3.49 -9.64 6.63
N ALA A 41 2.72 -10.71 6.85
CA ALA A 41 2.40 -11.19 8.20
C ALA A 41 3.67 -11.59 8.96
N GLN A 42 4.62 -12.26 8.29
CA GLN A 42 5.90 -12.64 8.87
C GLN A 42 6.75 -11.41 9.25
N LEU A 43 6.81 -10.38 8.38
CA LEU A 43 7.48 -9.12 8.69
C LEU A 43 6.87 -8.43 9.91
N LEU A 44 5.53 -8.32 9.96
CA LEU A 44 4.82 -7.70 11.08
C LEU A 44 5.03 -8.50 12.39
N PHE A 45 5.07 -9.83 12.31
CA PHE A 45 5.38 -10.69 13.45
C PHE A 45 6.82 -10.46 13.94
N TYR A 46 7.80 -10.46 13.05
CA TYR A 46 9.20 -10.17 13.39
C TYR A 46 9.34 -8.77 14.00
N PHE A 47 8.74 -7.76 13.40
CA PHE A 47 8.75 -6.40 13.92
C PHE A 47 8.13 -6.31 15.31
N TYR A 48 6.96 -6.92 15.53
CA TYR A 48 6.32 -6.98 16.84
C TYR A 48 7.20 -7.70 17.86
N TYR A 49 7.87 -8.78 17.47
CA TYR A 49 8.78 -9.52 18.32
C TYR A 49 9.94 -8.63 18.79
N LEU A 50 10.63 -7.95 17.85
CA LEU A 50 11.66 -6.98 18.20
C LEU A 50 11.12 -5.84 19.07
N TYR A 51 10.01 -5.24 18.66
CA TYR A 51 9.38 -4.14 19.40
C TYR A 51 9.04 -4.53 20.84
N SER A 52 8.50 -5.71 21.05
CA SER A 52 8.14 -6.19 22.38
C SER A 52 9.38 -6.33 23.30
N ARG A 53 10.51 -6.82 22.76
CA ARG A 53 11.74 -6.98 23.52
C ARG A 53 12.49 -5.66 23.73
N MET A 54 12.44 -4.78 22.76
CA MET A 54 13.21 -3.53 22.79
C MET A 54 12.48 -2.37 23.45
N ILE A 55 11.21 -2.20 23.12
CA ILE A 55 10.45 -0.99 23.50
C ILE A 55 9.50 -1.27 24.66
N MET A 56 8.80 -2.42 24.62
CA MET A 56 7.93 -2.83 25.73
C MET A 56 8.72 -3.46 26.90
N ASN A 57 10.02 -3.65 26.73
CA ASN A 57 10.94 -4.21 27.72
C ASN A 57 10.46 -5.55 28.31
N THR A 58 9.82 -6.38 27.47
CA THR A 58 9.45 -7.73 27.90
C THR A 58 10.71 -8.57 28.08
N LYS A 59 10.72 -9.39 29.14
CA LYS A 59 11.89 -10.18 29.53
C LYS A 59 12.33 -11.10 28.39
N ILE A 60 13.60 -11.04 28.02
CA ILE A 60 14.24 -11.97 27.09
C ILE A 60 14.37 -13.33 27.77
N ARG A 61 13.91 -14.37 27.08
CA ARG A 61 13.90 -15.76 27.59
C ARG A 61 14.95 -16.59 26.83
N LYS A 62 15.34 -17.73 27.37
CA LYS A 62 16.36 -18.60 26.75
C LYS A 62 16.02 -19.00 25.29
N TYR A 63 14.76 -19.25 25.00
CA TYR A 63 14.34 -19.60 23.64
C TYR A 63 14.45 -18.43 22.65
N ASP A 64 14.43 -17.17 23.12
CA ASP A 64 14.59 -16.00 22.24
C ASP A 64 15.95 -16.01 21.52
N TYR A 65 16.99 -16.63 22.12
CA TYR A 65 18.32 -16.75 21.53
C TYR A 65 18.36 -17.67 20.30
N VAL A 66 17.33 -18.52 20.12
CA VAL A 66 17.17 -19.38 18.94
C VAL A 66 16.06 -18.85 18.05
N CYS A 67 14.89 -18.59 18.61
CA CYS A 67 13.70 -18.23 17.83
C CYS A 67 13.85 -16.89 17.12
N LEU A 68 14.40 -15.87 17.79
CA LEU A 68 14.49 -14.54 17.21
C LEU A 68 15.44 -14.47 15.99
N PRO A 69 16.65 -15.03 16.03
CA PRO A 69 17.50 -15.14 14.84
C PRO A 69 16.87 -15.95 13.70
N LEU A 70 16.21 -17.07 14.01
CA LEU A 70 15.53 -17.88 12.97
C LEU A 70 14.40 -17.10 12.31
N VAL A 71 13.53 -16.46 13.08
CA VAL A 71 12.46 -15.61 12.55
C VAL A 71 13.04 -14.48 11.70
N ALA A 72 14.11 -13.84 12.17
CA ALA A 72 14.81 -12.80 11.43
C ALA A 72 15.36 -13.28 10.08
N PHE A 73 16.02 -14.45 10.08
CA PHE A 73 16.56 -15.08 8.87
C PHE A 73 15.45 -15.36 7.85
N PHE A 74 14.39 -16.05 8.26
CA PHE A 74 13.30 -16.37 7.37
C PHE A 74 12.57 -15.10 6.87
N THR A 75 12.40 -14.08 7.70
CA THR A 75 11.82 -12.80 7.26
C THR A 75 12.73 -12.10 6.23
N GLY A 76 14.04 -12.18 6.41
CA GLY A 76 15.00 -11.66 5.43
C GLY A 76 15.02 -12.43 4.12
N TRP A 77 14.60 -13.70 4.12
CA TRP A 77 14.64 -14.59 2.95
C TRP A 77 13.34 -14.60 2.12
N THR A 78 12.22 -14.07 2.64
CA THR A 78 10.90 -14.27 2.03
C THR A 78 10.56 -13.36 0.85
N GLY A 79 11.38 -12.41 0.49
CA GLY A 79 11.17 -11.54 -0.68
C GLY A 79 11.87 -10.20 -0.54
N PRO A 80 12.20 -9.54 -1.66
CA PRO A 80 13.10 -8.37 -1.66
C PRO A 80 12.61 -7.21 -0.78
N GLN A 81 11.31 -6.88 -0.79
CA GLN A 81 10.75 -5.81 0.03
C GLN A 81 10.80 -6.15 1.52
N THR A 82 10.35 -7.35 1.90
CA THR A 82 10.33 -7.80 3.29
C THR A 82 11.74 -7.96 3.85
N ALA A 83 12.67 -8.43 3.02
CA ALA A 83 14.07 -8.55 3.38
C ALA A 83 14.68 -7.22 3.81
N VAL A 84 14.59 -6.21 2.95
CA VAL A 84 15.13 -4.88 3.25
C VAL A 84 14.40 -4.24 4.44
N LEU A 85 13.08 -4.37 4.51
CA LEU A 85 12.29 -3.83 5.61
C LEU A 85 12.63 -4.48 6.96
N SER A 86 12.88 -5.80 6.99
CA SER A 86 13.25 -6.49 8.24
C SER A 86 14.53 -5.93 8.85
N ILE A 87 15.54 -5.67 8.03
CA ILE A 87 16.80 -5.06 8.43
C ILE A 87 16.55 -3.61 8.89
N PHE A 88 15.84 -2.84 8.07
CA PHE A 88 15.65 -1.42 8.29
C PHE A 88 14.85 -1.12 9.56
N MET A 89 13.76 -1.82 9.78
CA MET A 89 12.94 -1.69 11.00
C MET A 89 13.74 -2.06 12.23
N GLY A 90 14.57 -3.10 12.17
CA GLY A 90 15.47 -3.48 13.25
C GLY A 90 16.51 -2.39 13.56
N ILE A 91 17.13 -1.82 12.54
CA ILE A 91 18.08 -0.71 12.69
C ILE A 91 17.42 0.51 13.32
N LEU A 92 16.22 0.90 12.86
CA LEU A 92 15.50 2.04 13.42
C LEU A 92 15.13 1.83 14.90
N LEU A 93 14.74 0.61 15.29
CA LEU A 93 14.51 0.28 16.69
C LEU A 93 15.78 0.38 17.53
N ILE A 94 16.92 -0.09 17.00
CA ILE A 94 18.25 0.03 17.66
C ILE A 94 18.60 1.50 17.85
N ILE A 95 18.46 2.32 16.78
CA ILE A 95 18.73 3.76 16.84
C ILE A 95 17.85 4.42 17.90
N TRP A 96 16.56 4.14 17.89
CA TRP A 96 15.64 4.72 18.88
C TRP A 96 16.01 4.34 20.30
N LYS A 97 16.21 3.05 20.58
CA LYS A 97 16.54 2.59 21.93
C LYS A 97 17.88 3.13 22.42
N LYS A 98 18.90 3.10 21.56
CA LYS A 98 20.27 3.50 21.94
C LYS A 98 20.44 5.02 22.07
N PHE A 99 19.92 5.80 21.10
CA PHE A 99 20.19 7.23 21.01
C PHE A 99 19.06 8.08 21.62
N VAL A 100 17.79 7.66 21.50
CA VAL A 100 16.66 8.44 22.03
C VAL A 100 16.38 8.07 23.48
N ARG A 101 16.24 6.76 23.77
CA ARG A 101 15.99 6.29 25.15
C ARG A 101 17.26 6.16 26.00
N LYS A 102 18.43 6.10 25.37
CA LYS A 102 19.72 5.88 26.02
C LYS A 102 19.76 4.59 26.87
N GLU A 103 19.03 3.57 26.43
CA GLU A 103 18.94 2.27 27.09
C GLU A 103 19.91 1.26 26.47
N LYS A 104 20.37 0.29 27.29
CA LYS A 104 21.17 -0.83 26.82
C LYS A 104 20.34 -1.76 25.96
N ILE A 105 20.99 -2.33 24.92
CA ILE A 105 20.41 -3.28 23.99
C ILE A 105 21.04 -4.63 24.22
N ASP A 106 20.22 -5.67 24.34
CA ASP A 106 20.70 -7.04 24.46
C ASP A 106 21.38 -7.51 23.17
N LYS A 107 22.44 -8.31 23.31
CA LYS A 107 23.22 -8.82 22.17
C LYS A 107 22.39 -9.61 21.16
N ILE A 108 21.36 -10.30 21.64
CA ILE A 108 20.46 -11.08 20.76
C ILE A 108 19.80 -10.24 19.68
N ILE A 109 19.54 -8.95 19.93
CA ILE A 109 18.93 -8.04 18.96
C ILE A 109 19.89 -7.78 17.79
N TYR A 110 21.18 -7.59 18.08
CA TYR A 110 22.21 -7.43 17.03
C TYR A 110 22.37 -8.72 16.24
N ILE A 111 22.37 -9.88 16.91
CA ILE A 111 22.43 -11.19 16.26
C ILE A 111 21.21 -11.38 15.36
N ALA A 112 20.01 -11.06 15.79
CA ALA A 112 18.80 -11.14 14.97
C ALA A 112 18.89 -10.26 13.72
N ASN A 113 19.38 -9.01 13.84
CA ASN A 113 19.58 -8.16 12.67
C ASN A 113 20.65 -8.72 11.72
N ALA A 114 21.73 -9.32 12.23
CA ALA A 114 22.72 -10.00 11.39
C ALA A 114 22.09 -11.18 10.62
N PHE A 115 21.23 -11.97 11.26
CA PHE A 115 20.50 -13.06 10.61
C PHE A 115 19.50 -12.56 9.56
N ALA A 116 18.84 -11.42 9.79
CA ALA A 116 18.00 -10.77 8.77
C ALA A 116 18.83 -10.34 7.54
N ILE A 117 20.06 -9.82 7.76
CA ILE A 117 20.98 -9.48 6.67
C ILE A 117 21.39 -10.74 5.91
N ILE A 118 21.73 -11.84 6.60
CA ILE A 118 22.08 -13.11 5.95
C ILE A 118 20.91 -13.62 5.10
N GLY A 119 19.68 -13.62 5.63
CA GLY A 119 18.48 -13.97 4.88
C GLY A 119 18.29 -13.11 3.63
N CYS A 120 18.47 -11.78 3.76
CA CYS A 120 18.40 -10.85 2.64
C CYS A 120 19.46 -11.15 1.57
N LEU A 121 20.69 -11.49 1.96
CA LEU A 121 21.73 -11.85 1.01
C LEU A 121 21.39 -13.14 0.27
N VAL A 122 20.83 -14.15 0.95
CA VAL A 122 20.34 -15.38 0.31
C VAL A 122 19.27 -15.07 -0.72
N GLU A 123 18.30 -14.21 -0.41
CA GLU A 123 17.23 -13.79 -1.33
C GLU A 123 17.80 -13.04 -2.54
N VAL A 124 18.60 -12.01 -2.31
CA VAL A 124 19.10 -11.13 -3.38
C VAL A 124 20.10 -11.86 -4.30
N LEU A 125 20.94 -12.72 -3.75
CA LEU A 125 21.96 -13.47 -4.49
C LEU A 125 21.42 -14.75 -5.12
N ALA A 126 20.14 -15.09 -4.93
CA ALA A 126 19.54 -16.27 -5.52
C ALA A 126 19.70 -16.27 -7.06
N PRO A 127 20.32 -17.30 -7.67
CA PRO A 127 20.59 -17.33 -9.12
C PRO A 127 19.32 -17.17 -9.98
N GLY A 128 18.18 -17.66 -9.47
CA GLY A 128 16.89 -17.55 -10.13
C GLY A 128 16.43 -16.12 -10.40
N ASN A 129 16.77 -15.17 -9.51
CA ASN A 129 16.43 -13.77 -9.67
C ASN A 129 17.12 -13.15 -10.90
N ASN A 130 18.41 -13.48 -11.09
CA ASN A 130 19.17 -12.98 -12.23
C ASN A 130 18.70 -13.63 -13.55
N ILE A 131 18.47 -14.94 -13.57
CA ILE A 131 17.95 -15.66 -14.73
C ILE A 131 16.57 -15.11 -15.14
N ARG A 132 15.70 -14.89 -14.16
CA ARG A 132 14.38 -14.31 -14.41
C ARG A 132 14.48 -12.89 -14.96
N MET A 133 15.37 -12.06 -14.42
CA MET A 133 15.59 -10.69 -14.89
C MET A 133 16.04 -10.68 -16.35
N GLN A 134 17.05 -11.50 -16.69
CA GLN A 134 17.58 -11.59 -18.06
C GLN A 134 16.56 -12.14 -19.06
N LYS A 135 15.74 -13.13 -18.66
CA LYS A 135 14.71 -13.70 -19.55
C LYS A 135 13.49 -12.81 -19.75
N SER A 136 13.00 -12.20 -18.66
CA SER A 136 11.72 -11.45 -18.69
C SER A 136 11.89 -9.95 -18.95
N PHE A 137 13.08 -9.40 -18.65
CA PHE A 137 13.36 -7.97 -18.73
C PHE A 137 14.81 -7.72 -19.20
N PRO A 138 15.21 -8.20 -20.42
CA PRO A 138 16.60 -8.15 -20.88
C PRO A 138 17.17 -6.74 -20.92
N GLU A 139 16.42 -5.76 -21.43
CA GLU A 139 16.84 -4.36 -21.49
C GLU A 139 17.11 -3.78 -20.08
N PHE A 140 16.22 -4.06 -19.12
CA PHE A 140 16.41 -3.60 -17.74
C PHE A 140 17.60 -4.28 -17.06
N ALA A 141 17.93 -5.50 -17.43
CA ALA A 141 19.10 -6.22 -16.90
C ALA A 141 20.41 -5.50 -17.26
N GLU A 142 20.48 -4.88 -18.45
CA GLU A 142 21.64 -4.15 -18.95
C GLU A 142 21.82 -2.77 -18.33
N TYR A 143 20.74 -2.17 -17.78
CA TYR A 143 20.80 -0.84 -17.18
C TYR A 143 21.70 -0.81 -15.93
N ASN A 144 22.49 0.25 -15.81
CA ASN A 144 23.16 0.57 -14.55
C ASN A 144 22.15 1.05 -13.50
N LEU A 145 22.60 1.26 -12.25
CA LEU A 145 21.69 1.63 -11.15
C LEU A 145 20.96 2.95 -11.39
N ILE A 146 21.61 3.96 -11.97
CA ILE A 146 21.00 5.28 -12.22
C ILE A 146 19.95 5.16 -13.31
N GLU A 147 20.24 4.41 -14.37
CA GLU A 147 19.29 4.14 -15.45
C GLU A 147 18.06 3.37 -14.95
N LYS A 148 18.25 2.34 -14.10
CA LYS A 148 17.14 1.62 -13.44
C LYS A 148 16.26 2.57 -12.65
N ILE A 149 16.85 3.47 -11.87
CA ILE A 149 16.11 4.49 -11.12
C ILE A 149 15.36 5.42 -12.09
N GLY A 150 16.03 5.95 -13.10
CA GLY A 150 15.44 6.86 -14.09
C GLY A 150 14.28 6.24 -14.85
N PHE A 151 14.35 4.94 -15.16
CA PHE A 151 13.30 4.18 -15.84
C PHE A 151 12.08 3.93 -14.95
N ARG A 152 12.29 3.72 -13.63
CA ARG A 152 11.21 3.25 -12.73
C ARG A 152 10.65 4.32 -11.80
N VAL A 153 11.31 5.45 -11.65
CA VAL A 153 10.92 6.47 -10.68
C VAL A 153 9.50 7.00 -10.89
N ASN A 154 9.08 7.18 -12.16
CA ASN A 154 7.73 7.59 -12.50
C ASN A 154 6.66 6.62 -12.00
N SER A 155 6.88 5.31 -12.17
CA SER A 155 5.93 4.29 -11.69
C SER A 155 5.78 4.30 -10.18
N VAL A 156 6.88 4.46 -9.44
CA VAL A 156 6.86 4.49 -7.97
C VAL A 156 6.12 5.71 -7.45
N TYR A 157 6.38 6.89 -8.02
CA TYR A 157 5.64 8.11 -7.66
C TYR A 157 4.19 8.06 -8.13
N GLY A 158 3.92 7.52 -9.33
CA GLY A 158 2.56 7.30 -9.82
C GLY A 158 1.73 6.44 -8.86
N LEU A 159 2.29 5.35 -8.34
CA LEU A 159 1.61 4.51 -7.35
C LEU A 159 1.23 5.26 -6.08
N LEU A 160 1.99 6.29 -5.66
CA LEU A 160 1.74 7.09 -4.47
C LEU A 160 0.78 8.27 -4.68
N PHE A 161 0.72 8.83 -5.90
CA PHE A 161 0.04 10.10 -6.16
C PHE A 161 -1.00 10.05 -7.30
N ASP A 162 -1.07 8.98 -8.09
CA ASP A 162 -2.06 8.84 -9.16
C ASP A 162 -3.42 8.36 -8.64
N PHE A 163 -4.27 9.31 -8.33
CA PHE A 163 -5.65 9.05 -7.89
C PHE A 163 -6.58 8.58 -9.02
N LYS A 164 -6.26 8.94 -10.26
CA LYS A 164 -7.13 8.62 -11.40
C LYS A 164 -7.12 7.14 -11.70
N SER A 165 -5.92 6.55 -11.71
CA SER A 165 -5.74 5.14 -12.07
C SER A 165 -6.06 4.18 -10.92
N TYR A 166 -5.87 4.59 -9.67
CA TYR A 166 -5.92 3.65 -8.53
C TYR A 166 -7.13 3.81 -7.61
N GLY A 167 -7.89 4.90 -7.70
CA GLY A 167 -9.20 5.08 -7.07
C GLY A 167 -9.25 4.85 -5.56
N LEU A 168 -10.44 4.49 -5.07
CA LEU A 168 -10.69 4.19 -3.66
C LEU A 168 -9.93 2.93 -3.23
N GLY A 169 -9.28 3.01 -2.07
CA GLY A 169 -8.53 1.90 -1.50
C GLY A 169 -7.21 1.58 -2.20
N GLY A 170 -6.78 2.38 -3.16
CA GLY A 170 -5.44 2.35 -3.72
C GLY A 170 -4.41 3.02 -2.80
N LEU A 171 -3.13 2.87 -3.12
CA LEU A 171 -2.06 3.45 -2.32
C LEU A 171 -2.16 4.98 -2.16
N PRO A 172 -2.54 5.78 -3.20
CA PRO A 172 -2.73 7.22 -3.05
C PRO A 172 -3.74 7.61 -1.97
N PHE A 173 -4.84 6.85 -1.84
CA PHE A 173 -5.83 7.07 -0.79
C PHE A 173 -5.23 7.00 0.60
N TYR A 174 -4.50 5.92 0.89
CA TYR A 174 -3.91 5.73 2.21
C TYR A 174 -2.78 6.70 2.49
N ALA A 175 -1.99 7.06 1.46
CA ALA A 175 -0.92 8.06 1.58
C ALA A 175 -1.49 9.43 1.96
N PHE A 176 -2.53 9.91 1.26
CA PHE A 176 -3.15 11.19 1.56
C PHE A 176 -3.91 11.23 2.88
N LEU A 177 -4.53 10.11 3.25
CA LEU A 177 -5.12 9.97 4.58
C LEU A 177 -4.06 10.11 5.69
N CYS A 178 -2.88 9.50 5.50
CA CYS A 178 -1.75 9.70 6.39
C CYS A 178 -1.27 11.15 6.41
N PHE A 179 -1.10 11.79 5.24
CA PHE A 179 -0.65 13.19 5.16
C PHE A 179 -1.60 14.12 5.92
N GLY A 180 -2.92 13.93 5.76
CA GLY A 180 -3.93 14.71 6.46
C GLY A 180 -3.86 14.55 7.98
N PHE A 181 -3.81 13.32 8.47
CA PHE A 181 -3.65 13.06 9.90
C PHE A 181 -2.34 13.61 10.46
N LEU A 182 -1.22 13.37 9.78
CA LEU A 182 0.10 13.83 10.20
C LEU A 182 0.12 15.36 10.31
N ALA A 183 -0.39 16.07 9.31
CA ALA A 183 -0.42 17.53 9.29
C ALA A 183 -1.29 18.11 10.43
N ILE A 184 -2.51 17.62 10.59
CA ILE A 184 -3.46 18.15 11.59
C ILE A 184 -2.99 17.85 13.01
N ILE A 185 -2.47 16.64 13.27
CA ILE A 185 -1.96 16.27 14.59
C ILE A 185 -0.69 17.07 14.92
N SER A 186 0.23 17.23 13.95
CA SER A 186 1.44 18.04 14.14
C SER A 186 1.10 19.50 14.43
N TYR A 187 0.11 20.06 13.71
CA TYR A 187 -0.41 21.41 14.01
C TYR A 187 -0.90 21.49 15.45
N LYS A 188 -1.75 20.56 15.89
CA LYS A 188 -2.34 20.59 17.22
C LYS A 188 -1.28 20.44 18.33
N ILE A 189 -0.32 19.55 18.15
CA ILE A 189 0.78 19.39 19.11
C ILE A 189 1.64 20.66 19.19
N SER A 190 1.94 21.27 18.03
CA SER A 190 2.76 22.50 17.98
C SER A 190 2.05 23.74 18.56
N GLU A 191 0.71 23.75 18.59
CA GLU A 191 -0.09 24.81 19.19
C GLU A 191 -0.01 24.80 20.73
N ASP A 192 0.04 23.58 21.31
CA ASP A 192 0.10 23.40 22.77
C ASP A 192 1.45 23.84 23.37
N GLU A 193 2.52 23.93 22.55
CA GLU A 193 3.86 24.31 22.99
C GLU A 193 4.30 25.70 22.45
N LYS A 194 4.11 26.73 23.25
CA LYS A 194 4.45 28.12 22.89
C LYS A 194 5.97 28.37 23.06
N ASN A 195 6.61 28.96 22.03
CA ASN A 195 7.92 29.66 22.05
C ASN A 195 9.19 28.95 21.60
N LYS A 196 9.15 27.77 20.98
CA LYS A 196 10.35 27.19 20.36
C LYS A 196 10.33 27.40 18.84
N VAL A 197 11.48 27.67 18.24
CA VAL A 197 11.60 27.83 16.78
C VAL A 197 11.08 26.60 16.03
N LEU A 198 11.37 25.40 16.55
CA LEU A 198 10.91 24.13 15.98
C LEU A 198 9.40 24.08 15.89
N GLU A 199 8.68 24.40 16.98
CA GLU A 199 7.20 24.36 17.02
C GLU A 199 6.58 25.36 16.03
N LYS A 200 7.17 26.57 15.91
CA LYS A 200 6.74 27.55 14.90
C LYS A 200 6.92 27.01 13.49
N THR A 201 8.07 26.39 13.21
CA THR A 201 8.36 25.77 11.89
C THR A 201 7.38 24.63 11.60
N ILE A 202 7.18 23.72 12.54
CA ILE A 202 6.22 22.60 12.39
C ILE A 202 4.79 23.14 12.15
N LYS A 203 4.38 24.18 12.88
CA LYS A 203 3.06 24.82 12.70
C LYS A 203 2.89 25.38 11.29
N VAL A 204 3.88 26.10 10.79
CA VAL A 204 3.85 26.65 9.43
C VAL A 204 3.80 25.54 8.38
N LEU A 205 4.68 24.54 8.48
CA LEU A 205 4.69 23.39 7.57
C LEU A 205 3.35 22.64 7.60
N SER A 206 2.74 22.48 8.79
CA SER A 206 1.44 21.84 8.94
C SER A 206 0.33 22.62 8.23
N ILE A 207 0.32 23.95 8.37
CA ILE A 207 -0.65 24.82 7.67
C ILE A 207 -0.46 24.68 6.15
N VAL A 208 0.79 24.75 5.65
CA VAL A 208 1.09 24.59 4.22
C VAL A 208 0.59 23.25 3.70
N MET A 209 0.82 22.16 4.45
CA MET A 209 0.37 20.81 4.06
C MET A 209 -1.17 20.71 4.07
N ILE A 210 -1.84 21.26 5.09
CA ILE A 210 -3.31 21.30 5.16
C ILE A 210 -3.89 22.09 3.99
N VAL A 211 -3.34 23.25 3.69
CA VAL A 211 -3.76 24.07 2.55
C VAL A 211 -3.55 23.31 1.24
N PHE A 212 -2.41 22.64 1.07
CA PHE A 212 -2.14 21.79 -0.09
C PHE A 212 -3.22 20.71 -0.24
N ILE A 213 -3.52 19.96 0.82
CA ILE A 213 -4.56 18.91 0.81
C ILE A 213 -5.93 19.49 0.49
N CYS A 214 -6.28 20.64 1.07
CA CYS A 214 -7.54 21.34 0.78
C CYS A 214 -7.61 21.82 -0.68
N LEU A 215 -6.51 22.32 -1.24
CA LEU A 215 -6.46 22.72 -2.65
C LEU A 215 -6.63 21.52 -3.57
N VAL A 216 -6.01 20.37 -3.26
CA VAL A 216 -6.23 19.12 -3.98
C VAL A 216 -7.70 18.71 -3.91
N PHE A 217 -8.32 18.81 -2.72
CA PHE A 217 -9.74 18.52 -2.53
C PHE A 217 -10.65 19.46 -3.32
N ILE A 218 -10.43 20.78 -3.23
CA ILE A 218 -11.23 21.79 -3.93
C ILE A 218 -11.07 21.64 -5.45
N SER A 219 -9.86 21.39 -5.94
CA SER A 219 -9.63 21.17 -7.37
C SER A 219 -10.42 19.98 -7.90
N ARG A 220 -10.52 18.92 -7.09
CA ARG A 220 -11.33 17.75 -7.41
C ARG A 220 -12.83 18.02 -7.35
N LEU A 221 -13.30 18.85 -6.40
CA LEU A 221 -14.70 19.25 -6.26
C LEU A 221 -15.18 20.15 -7.41
N TYR A 222 -14.40 21.18 -7.73
CA TYR A 222 -14.79 22.23 -8.66
C TYR A 222 -14.56 21.85 -10.12
N LEU A 223 -13.54 21.04 -10.36
CA LEU A 223 -12.98 20.80 -11.69
C LEU A 223 -13.26 19.39 -12.22
N GLY A 224 -14.31 18.72 -11.81
CA GLY A 224 -14.65 17.35 -12.27
C GLY A 224 -14.51 17.09 -13.78
N LYS A 225 -14.25 18.17 -14.55
CA LYS A 225 -13.83 18.15 -15.97
C LYS A 225 -12.45 18.76 -16.24
N HIS A 226 -11.79 19.46 -15.29
CA HIS A 226 -10.54 20.20 -15.52
C HIS A 226 -9.54 20.01 -14.37
N ILE A 227 -9.15 18.79 -14.12
CA ILE A 227 -8.06 18.41 -13.21
C ILE A 227 -6.68 18.83 -13.78
N GLU A 228 -6.64 19.48 -14.96
CA GLU A 228 -5.42 19.78 -15.70
C GLU A 228 -4.30 20.44 -14.88
N ILE A 229 -4.61 21.29 -13.92
CA ILE A 229 -3.58 21.96 -13.12
C ILE A 229 -2.88 20.97 -12.20
N PHE A 230 -3.62 20.09 -11.51
CA PHE A 230 -3.03 19.07 -10.63
C PHE A 230 -2.48 17.88 -11.42
N ASP A 231 -3.15 17.46 -12.51
CA ASP A 231 -2.62 16.44 -13.41
C ASP A 231 -1.30 16.93 -14.05
N ARG A 232 -1.18 18.21 -14.39
CA ARG A 232 0.09 18.80 -14.83
C ARG A 232 1.14 18.93 -13.72
N LEU A 233 0.73 19.20 -12.47
CA LEU A 233 1.63 19.31 -11.33
C LEU A 233 2.13 17.93 -10.84
N LEU A 234 1.37 16.88 -11.06
CA LEU A 234 1.65 15.51 -10.61
C LEU A 234 1.71 14.51 -11.79
N ASN A 235 1.95 15.01 -13.01
CA ASN A 235 2.16 14.15 -14.16
C ASN A 235 3.59 13.61 -14.14
N PHE A 236 3.72 12.32 -13.82
CA PHE A 236 5.00 11.62 -13.75
C PHE A 236 5.33 11.01 -15.10
N GLU A 237 6.28 11.62 -15.80
CA GLU A 237 6.76 11.16 -17.10
C GLU A 237 7.98 10.25 -16.96
N ASN A 238 8.29 9.47 -18.00
CA ASN A 238 9.50 8.64 -18.00
C ASN A 238 10.75 9.55 -18.05
N VAL A 239 11.45 9.64 -16.92
CA VAL A 239 12.62 10.53 -16.77
C VAL A 239 13.77 10.09 -17.67
N LEU A 240 14.01 8.78 -17.80
CA LEU A 240 15.11 8.27 -18.62
C LEU A 240 14.89 8.55 -20.10
N GLU A 241 13.72 8.24 -20.62
CA GLU A 241 13.36 8.46 -22.03
C GLU A 241 13.41 9.95 -22.39
N ASN A 242 12.86 10.81 -21.53
CA ASN A 242 12.90 12.25 -21.74
C ASN A 242 14.33 12.80 -21.67
N TYR A 243 15.18 12.30 -20.76
CA TYR A 243 16.58 12.69 -20.69
C TYR A 243 17.37 12.29 -21.94
N GLN A 244 17.13 11.07 -22.44
CA GLN A 244 17.79 10.58 -23.65
C GLN A 244 17.39 11.38 -24.89
N ASN A 245 16.09 11.76 -25.02
CA ASN A 245 15.57 12.44 -26.20
C ASN A 245 15.79 13.97 -26.16
N TYR A 246 15.68 14.62 -25.02
CA TYR A 246 15.60 16.08 -24.88
C TYR A 246 16.65 16.68 -23.93
N GLY A 247 17.46 15.84 -23.27
CA GLY A 247 18.39 16.29 -22.24
C GLY A 247 17.68 16.72 -20.94
N PHE A 248 18.43 17.44 -20.09
CA PHE A 248 17.93 17.91 -18.80
C PHE A 248 16.84 18.98 -18.99
N ASN A 249 15.62 18.67 -18.55
CA ASN A 249 14.49 19.59 -18.56
C ASN A 249 13.87 19.70 -17.16
N PHE A 250 13.92 20.90 -16.58
CA PHE A 250 13.38 21.17 -15.24
C PHE A 250 11.87 20.94 -15.13
N SER A 251 11.12 21.10 -16.23
CA SER A 251 9.67 20.86 -16.23
C SER A 251 9.30 19.41 -15.91
N ILE A 252 10.16 18.45 -16.33
CA ILE A 252 9.98 17.02 -16.04
C ILE A 252 10.20 16.72 -14.55
N LEU A 253 11.10 17.45 -13.90
CA LEU A 253 11.45 17.23 -12.49
C LEU A 253 10.48 17.86 -11.50
N LYS A 254 9.67 18.84 -11.91
CA LYS A 254 8.73 19.55 -11.01
C LYS A 254 7.81 18.61 -10.21
N PRO A 255 7.10 17.65 -10.81
CA PRO A 255 6.19 16.77 -10.07
C PRO A 255 6.96 15.91 -9.04
N TYR A 256 8.15 15.43 -9.40
CA TYR A 256 9.00 14.64 -8.48
C TYR A 256 9.49 15.48 -7.30
N ILE A 257 9.90 16.72 -7.54
CA ILE A 257 10.34 17.64 -6.47
C ILE A 257 9.17 17.91 -5.51
N LEU A 258 7.98 18.22 -6.03
CA LEU A 258 6.79 18.47 -5.21
C LEU A 258 6.40 17.24 -4.39
N ALA A 259 6.30 16.09 -5.04
CA ALA A 259 5.96 14.82 -4.38
C ALA A 259 6.99 14.44 -3.31
N THR A 260 8.29 14.60 -3.60
CA THR A 260 9.36 14.38 -2.64
C THR A 260 9.27 15.34 -1.45
N ALA A 261 8.98 16.61 -1.70
CA ALA A 261 8.80 17.60 -0.62
C ALA A 261 7.63 17.21 0.31
N VAL A 262 6.49 16.79 -0.25
CA VAL A 262 5.34 16.31 0.52
C VAL A 262 5.72 15.08 1.36
N MET A 263 6.45 14.13 0.79
CA MET A 263 6.91 12.93 1.49
C MET A 263 7.91 13.28 2.62
N LEU A 264 8.86 14.17 2.37
CA LEU A 264 9.83 14.60 3.38
C LEU A 264 9.16 15.35 4.54
N VAL A 265 8.27 16.28 4.24
CA VAL A 265 7.51 17.01 5.28
C VAL A 265 6.67 16.04 6.12
N SER A 266 6.02 15.06 5.49
CA SER A 266 5.26 14.06 6.23
C SER A 266 6.14 13.12 7.07
N CYS A 267 7.38 12.80 6.62
CA CYS A 267 8.37 12.12 7.47
C CYS A 267 8.75 12.96 8.70
N VAL A 268 8.98 14.26 8.51
CA VAL A 268 9.26 15.17 9.63
C VAL A 268 8.12 15.15 10.63
N PHE A 269 6.87 15.20 10.18
CA PHE A 269 5.70 15.12 11.06
C PHE A 269 5.61 13.77 11.80
N ALA A 270 5.82 12.65 11.10
CA ALA A 270 5.79 11.33 11.72
C ALA A 270 6.86 11.18 12.80
N VAL A 271 8.07 11.67 12.55
CA VAL A 271 9.16 11.71 13.51
C VAL A 271 8.83 12.65 14.68
N TYR A 272 8.37 13.86 14.39
CA TYR A 272 7.98 14.84 15.41
C TYR A 272 6.91 14.30 16.37
N ILE A 273 5.82 13.73 15.84
CA ILE A 273 4.78 13.11 16.66
C ILE A 273 5.34 11.93 17.47
N SER A 274 6.22 11.13 16.88
CA SER A 274 6.85 9.99 17.56
C SER A 274 7.65 10.44 18.79
N PHE A 275 8.37 11.55 18.69
CA PHE A 275 9.11 12.13 19.82
C PHE A 275 8.17 12.72 20.87
N LYS A 276 7.17 13.49 20.46
CA LYS A 276 6.25 14.15 21.38
C LYS A 276 5.34 13.18 22.15
N GLU A 277 4.89 12.13 21.49
CA GLU A 277 4.07 11.08 22.11
C GLU A 277 4.93 9.95 22.72
N ASN A 278 6.26 10.03 22.61
CA ASN A 278 7.21 8.98 23.04
C ASN A 278 6.87 7.59 22.47
N LYS A 279 6.51 7.54 21.18
CA LYS A 279 6.01 6.36 20.47
C LYS A 279 6.73 6.15 19.14
N CYS A 280 7.88 5.49 19.15
CA CYS A 280 8.68 5.24 17.95
C CYS A 280 7.96 4.46 16.83
N ILE A 281 6.97 3.64 17.20
CA ILE A 281 6.26 2.77 16.27
C ILE A 281 5.67 3.54 15.07
N LEU A 282 5.13 4.73 15.31
CA LEU A 282 4.54 5.57 14.28
C LEU A 282 5.58 5.96 13.21
N GLY A 283 6.69 6.57 13.63
CA GLY A 283 7.74 7.00 12.72
C GLY A 283 8.39 5.83 11.98
N ILE A 284 8.66 4.73 12.71
CA ILE A 284 9.26 3.53 12.12
C ILE A 284 8.34 2.94 11.05
N MET A 285 7.06 2.72 11.34
CA MET A 285 6.12 2.17 10.35
C MET A 285 5.93 3.09 9.15
N TYR A 286 5.82 4.40 9.38
CA TYR A 286 5.64 5.36 8.30
C TYR A 286 6.85 5.41 7.36
N ILE A 287 8.06 5.56 7.90
CA ILE A 287 9.29 5.58 7.10
C ILE A 287 9.47 4.23 6.39
N SER A 288 9.18 3.12 7.07
CA SER A 288 9.23 1.79 6.46
C SER A 288 8.24 1.63 5.30
N ALA A 289 7.05 2.22 5.39
CA ALA A 289 6.08 2.23 4.29
C ALA A 289 6.63 2.95 3.04
N LEU A 290 7.28 4.10 3.23
CA LEU A 290 7.91 4.83 2.13
C LEU A 290 9.10 4.07 1.53
N ILE A 291 9.91 3.42 2.36
CA ILE A 291 11.03 2.59 1.89
C ILE A 291 10.51 1.36 1.14
N ALA A 292 9.45 0.70 1.61
CA ALA A 292 8.84 -0.43 0.91
C ALA A 292 8.47 -0.07 -0.53
N GLN A 293 7.93 1.13 -0.72
CA GLN A 293 7.62 1.62 -2.06
C GLN A 293 8.87 2.06 -2.82
N GLY A 294 9.81 2.72 -2.15
CA GLY A 294 11.06 3.20 -2.73
C GLY A 294 11.96 2.09 -3.29
N ILE A 295 12.00 0.92 -2.65
CA ILE A 295 12.77 -0.23 -3.14
C ILE A 295 12.32 -0.68 -4.53
N MET A 296 11.05 -0.47 -4.88
CA MET A 296 10.52 -0.85 -6.20
C MET A 296 11.13 -0.06 -7.37
N VAL A 297 11.86 1.00 -7.07
CA VAL A 297 12.61 1.78 -8.09
C VAL A 297 13.71 0.94 -8.75
N ILE A 298 14.28 -0.04 -8.05
CA ILE A 298 15.30 -0.95 -8.61
C ILE A 298 14.70 -2.28 -9.12
N SER A 299 13.39 -2.43 -9.13
CA SER A 299 12.69 -3.61 -9.66
C SER A 299 12.30 -3.39 -11.13
N PRO A 300 12.45 -4.39 -12.01
CA PRO A 300 12.04 -4.26 -13.42
C PRO A 300 10.54 -4.04 -13.59
N TYR A 301 9.74 -4.46 -12.60
CA TYR A 301 8.28 -4.37 -12.62
C TYR A 301 7.73 -4.06 -11.24
N SER A 302 6.79 -3.10 -11.17
CA SER A 302 6.10 -2.70 -9.93
C SER A 302 4.59 -2.88 -10.08
N PRO A 303 4.08 -4.11 -9.98
CA PRO A 303 2.64 -4.35 -10.04
C PRO A 303 1.94 -3.79 -8.80
N LEU A 304 0.62 -3.56 -8.89
CA LEU A 304 -0.16 -3.06 -7.75
C LEU A 304 -0.06 -3.93 -6.51
N ARG A 305 0.09 -5.24 -6.66
CA ARG A 305 0.31 -6.17 -5.53
C ARG A 305 1.56 -5.84 -4.72
N SER A 306 2.59 -5.25 -5.33
CA SER A 306 3.79 -4.82 -4.61
C SER A 306 3.55 -3.67 -3.64
N THR A 307 2.41 -2.96 -3.75
CA THR A 307 2.03 -1.92 -2.80
C THR A 307 1.43 -2.46 -1.51
N PHE A 308 1.09 -3.74 -1.45
CA PHE A 308 0.34 -4.34 -0.34
C PHE A 308 1.01 -4.13 1.02
N ILE A 309 2.32 -4.37 1.10
CA ILE A 309 3.06 -4.20 2.35
C ILE A 309 3.10 -2.73 2.78
N THR A 310 3.23 -1.81 1.83
CA THR A 310 3.17 -0.37 2.07
C THR A 310 1.80 0.02 2.63
N VAL A 311 0.73 -0.48 2.02
CA VAL A 311 -0.66 -0.25 2.46
C VAL A 311 -0.87 -0.77 3.88
N LEU A 312 -0.41 -1.98 4.21
CA LEU A 312 -0.53 -2.55 5.57
C LEU A 312 0.18 -1.71 6.62
N LEU A 313 1.38 -1.22 6.31
CA LEU A 313 2.12 -0.33 7.21
C LEU A 313 1.39 1.00 7.40
N LEU A 314 0.85 1.58 6.31
CA LEU A 314 0.04 2.80 6.38
C LEU A 314 -1.26 2.61 7.18
N TRP A 315 -1.91 1.45 7.09
CA TRP A 315 -3.08 1.14 7.95
C TRP A 315 -2.72 1.22 9.43
N GLY A 316 -1.60 0.63 9.82
CA GLY A 316 -1.11 0.73 11.19
C GLY A 316 -0.85 2.17 11.61
N VAL A 317 -0.24 2.97 10.74
CA VAL A 317 0.00 4.41 10.96
C VAL A 317 -1.31 5.17 11.11
N ILE A 318 -2.26 5.02 10.17
CA ILE A 318 -3.56 5.69 10.18
C ILE A 318 -4.34 5.36 11.45
N ALA A 319 -4.43 4.08 11.80
CA ALA A 319 -5.14 3.63 12.99
C ALA A 319 -4.54 4.22 14.28
N TYR A 320 -3.22 4.31 14.33
CA TYR A 320 -2.53 4.91 15.46
C TYR A 320 -2.73 6.43 15.53
N LEU A 321 -2.62 7.12 14.39
CA LEU A 321 -2.87 8.56 14.29
C LEU A 321 -4.32 8.90 14.64
N ALA A 322 -5.28 8.11 14.17
CA ALA A 322 -6.69 8.28 14.55
C ALA A 322 -6.90 8.16 16.06
N SER A 323 -6.20 7.23 16.73
CA SER A 323 -6.23 7.13 18.20
C SER A 323 -5.64 8.36 18.90
N ILE A 324 -4.56 8.95 18.35
CA ILE A 324 -4.00 10.21 18.88
C ILE A 324 -4.98 11.36 18.66
N ALA A 325 -5.53 11.48 17.44
CA ALA A 325 -6.48 12.52 17.08
C ALA A 325 -7.70 12.51 18.00
N TYR A 326 -8.25 11.34 18.26
CA TYR A 326 -9.37 11.18 19.21
C TYR A 326 -9.02 11.66 20.60
N ASN A 327 -7.86 11.25 21.14
CA ASN A 327 -7.42 11.67 22.48
C ASN A 327 -7.18 13.19 22.57
N LYS A 328 -6.88 13.84 21.47
CA LYS A 328 -6.69 15.30 21.37
C LYS A 328 -7.95 16.06 20.93
N ASN A 329 -9.11 15.40 20.91
CA ASN A 329 -10.40 15.98 20.48
C ASN A 329 -10.37 16.55 19.05
N ILE A 330 -9.54 15.97 18.15
CA ILE A 330 -9.50 16.31 16.74
C ILE A 330 -10.65 15.59 16.02
N LYS A 331 -11.37 16.28 15.15
CA LYS A 331 -12.52 15.74 14.40
C LYS A 331 -12.07 14.84 13.27
N ILE A 332 -11.98 13.53 13.55
CA ILE A 332 -11.54 12.48 12.60
C ILE A 332 -12.49 12.39 11.42
N GLY A 333 -13.80 12.49 11.66
CA GLY A 333 -14.81 12.45 10.61
C GLY A 333 -14.60 13.50 9.52
N GLY A 334 -14.18 14.71 9.89
CA GLY A 334 -13.85 15.76 8.92
C GLY A 334 -12.64 15.42 8.04
N ILE A 335 -11.62 14.77 8.61
CA ILE A 335 -10.46 14.30 7.84
C ILE A 335 -10.88 13.22 6.83
N LEU A 336 -11.72 12.29 7.25
CA LEU A 336 -12.26 11.25 6.36
C LEU A 336 -13.06 11.84 5.20
N VAL A 337 -13.95 12.82 5.47
CA VAL A 337 -14.73 13.52 4.43
C VAL A 337 -13.82 14.11 3.37
N ILE A 338 -12.78 14.83 3.77
CA ILE A 338 -11.81 15.44 2.85
C ILE A 338 -11.09 14.37 2.03
N CYS A 339 -10.60 13.31 2.67
CA CYS A 339 -9.85 12.25 1.99
C CYS A 339 -10.73 11.43 1.02
N PHE A 340 -11.97 11.14 1.37
CA PHE A 340 -12.92 10.50 0.45
C PHE A 340 -13.25 11.41 -0.74
N GLY A 341 -13.39 12.72 -0.51
CA GLY A 341 -13.67 13.68 -1.55
C GLY A 341 -12.51 13.90 -2.54
N ILE A 342 -11.26 13.75 -2.10
CA ILE A 342 -10.08 13.80 -2.99
C ILE A 342 -10.13 12.65 -4.00
N ILE A 343 -10.62 11.49 -3.60
CA ILE A 343 -10.70 10.31 -4.46
C ILE A 343 -11.85 10.39 -5.44
N ASN A 344 -13.04 10.67 -4.90
CA ASN A 344 -14.26 10.85 -5.67
C ASN A 344 -15.18 11.85 -4.97
N ILE A 345 -15.64 12.84 -5.73
CA ILE A 345 -16.54 13.88 -5.24
C ILE A 345 -17.81 13.31 -4.62
N GLU A 346 -18.42 12.29 -5.25
CA GLU A 346 -19.64 11.65 -4.75
C GLU A 346 -19.40 11.04 -3.36
N PHE A 347 -18.24 10.37 -3.18
CA PHE A 347 -17.84 9.84 -1.88
C PHE A 347 -17.66 10.94 -0.84
N GLY A 348 -17.07 12.08 -1.24
CA GLY A 348 -16.94 13.24 -0.38
C GLY A 348 -18.29 13.80 0.05
N ILE A 349 -19.23 13.97 -0.89
CA ILE A 349 -20.58 14.47 -0.61
C ILE A 349 -21.35 13.52 0.31
N ILE A 350 -21.32 12.20 0.01
CA ILE A 350 -22.00 11.18 0.83
C ILE A 350 -21.42 11.19 2.25
N SER A 351 -20.09 11.17 2.40
CA SER A 351 -19.45 11.18 3.72
C SER A 351 -19.72 12.47 4.49
N LEU A 352 -19.78 13.63 3.81
CA LEU A 352 -20.14 14.90 4.41
C LEU A 352 -21.59 14.92 4.89
N ALA A 353 -22.51 14.42 4.08
CA ALA A 353 -23.92 14.31 4.45
C ALA A 353 -24.12 13.42 5.69
N ILE A 354 -23.47 12.25 5.71
CA ILE A 354 -23.46 11.34 6.88
C ILE A 354 -22.85 12.05 8.09
N TYR A 355 -21.72 12.74 7.92
CA TYR A 355 -21.04 13.44 9.02
C TYR A 355 -21.95 14.52 9.61
N ILE A 356 -22.54 15.40 8.80
CA ILE A 356 -23.44 16.47 9.25
C ILE A 356 -24.69 15.88 9.94
N ALA A 357 -25.34 14.89 9.32
CA ALA A 357 -26.54 14.27 9.86
C ALA A 357 -26.28 13.63 11.23
N LEU A 358 -25.19 12.88 11.37
CA LEU A 358 -24.87 12.21 12.64
C LEU A 358 -24.37 13.20 13.70
N MET A 359 -23.63 14.27 13.31
CA MET A 359 -23.20 15.31 14.23
C MET A 359 -24.37 16.14 14.80
N SER A 360 -25.48 16.27 14.06
CA SER A 360 -26.69 16.95 14.55
C SER A 360 -27.49 16.13 15.55
N ILE A 361 -27.38 14.79 15.49
CA ILE A 361 -28.15 13.86 16.33
C ILE A 361 -27.34 13.37 17.53
N LEU A 362 -26.03 13.16 17.35
CA LEU A 362 -25.16 12.54 18.33
C LEU A 362 -24.39 13.57 19.13
N SER A 363 -24.20 13.33 20.43
CA SER A 363 -23.30 14.13 21.27
C SER A 363 -21.84 13.99 20.82
N LYS A 364 -21.00 14.99 21.16
CA LYS A 364 -19.57 15.03 20.79
C LYS A 364 -18.78 13.78 21.17
N ASP A 365 -19.21 13.04 22.19
CA ASP A 365 -18.54 11.85 22.70
C ASP A 365 -18.77 10.61 21.80
N LYS A 366 -19.65 10.70 20.82
CA LYS A 366 -20.01 9.58 19.93
C LYS A 366 -19.36 9.64 18.55
N GLU A 367 -18.29 10.42 18.39
CA GLU A 367 -17.55 10.51 17.12
C GLU A 367 -17.07 9.15 16.58
N ILE A 368 -16.80 8.19 17.47
CA ILE A 368 -16.47 6.80 17.10
C ILE A 368 -17.58 6.18 16.24
N ILE A 369 -18.85 6.44 16.58
CA ILE A 369 -19.97 5.92 15.82
C ILE A 369 -20.02 6.54 14.43
N ILE A 370 -19.75 7.85 14.33
CA ILE A 370 -19.71 8.57 13.05
C ILE A 370 -18.63 7.99 12.13
N ILE A 371 -17.43 7.77 12.68
CA ILE A 371 -16.31 7.16 11.96
C ILE A 371 -16.70 5.75 11.49
N ALA A 372 -17.27 4.94 12.37
CA ALA A 372 -17.68 3.57 12.05
C ALA A 372 -18.73 3.54 10.94
N VAL A 373 -19.72 4.46 10.97
CA VAL A 373 -20.76 4.56 9.94
C VAL A 373 -20.17 4.99 8.60
N ILE A 374 -19.35 6.07 8.56
CA ILE A 374 -18.74 6.54 7.31
C ILE A 374 -17.91 5.40 6.67
N ILE A 375 -16.98 4.84 7.43
CA ILE A 375 -16.13 3.74 6.93
C ILE A 375 -16.97 2.53 6.54
N GLY A 376 -17.98 2.16 7.37
CA GLY A 376 -18.84 1.03 7.15
C GLY A 376 -19.65 1.13 5.87
N VAL A 377 -20.18 2.30 5.53
CA VAL A 377 -20.93 2.51 4.28
C VAL A 377 -20.06 2.22 3.06
N PHE A 378 -18.84 2.76 3.03
CA PHE A 378 -17.91 2.52 1.91
C PHE A 378 -17.40 1.09 1.87
N ALA A 379 -17.11 0.49 3.02
CA ALA A 379 -16.71 -0.91 3.12
C ALA A 379 -17.80 -1.85 2.59
N ILE A 380 -19.05 -1.66 3.00
CA ILE A 380 -20.20 -2.46 2.55
C ILE A 380 -20.42 -2.26 1.05
N ASN A 381 -20.39 -1.03 0.56
CA ASN A 381 -20.56 -0.74 -0.86
C ASN A 381 -19.47 -1.42 -1.71
N ASN A 382 -18.19 -1.25 -1.34
CA ASN A 382 -17.08 -1.88 -2.04
C ASN A 382 -17.22 -3.41 -2.04
N TRP A 383 -17.53 -4.00 -0.89
CA TRP A 383 -17.68 -5.43 -0.74
C TRP A 383 -18.88 -5.98 -1.52
N SER A 384 -20.00 -5.25 -1.56
CA SER A 384 -21.17 -5.61 -2.37
C SER A 384 -20.84 -5.65 -3.86
N ILE A 385 -20.10 -4.66 -4.37
CA ILE A 385 -19.64 -4.64 -5.76
C ILE A 385 -18.76 -5.85 -6.05
N VAL A 386 -17.76 -6.10 -5.19
CA VAL A 386 -16.84 -7.23 -5.32
C VAL A 386 -17.59 -8.56 -5.36
N LEU A 387 -18.49 -8.81 -4.39
CA LEU A 387 -19.26 -10.05 -4.32
C LEU A 387 -20.14 -10.26 -5.56
N ASN A 388 -20.85 -9.21 -6.01
CA ASN A 388 -21.71 -9.32 -7.17
C ASN A 388 -20.91 -9.64 -8.45
N LYS A 389 -19.76 -9.01 -8.63
CA LYS A 389 -18.87 -9.25 -9.78
C LYS A 389 -18.26 -10.65 -9.76
N TYR A 390 -17.78 -11.10 -8.59
CA TYR A 390 -17.31 -12.50 -8.45
C TYR A 390 -18.41 -13.51 -8.73
N LYS A 391 -19.65 -13.27 -8.26
CA LYS A 391 -20.78 -14.13 -8.53
C LYS A 391 -21.10 -14.22 -10.03
N GLN A 392 -21.08 -13.09 -10.74
CA GLN A 392 -21.27 -13.04 -12.19
C GLN A 392 -20.18 -13.83 -12.93
N ASN A 393 -18.90 -13.60 -12.59
CA ASN A 393 -17.80 -14.33 -13.21
C ASN A 393 -17.79 -15.82 -12.84
N SER A 394 -18.22 -16.19 -11.64
CA SER A 394 -18.34 -17.59 -11.23
C SER A 394 -19.31 -18.37 -12.12
N SER A 395 -20.46 -17.78 -12.48
CA SER A 395 -21.42 -18.43 -13.38
C SER A 395 -20.81 -18.69 -14.77
N ILE A 396 -20.05 -17.71 -15.31
CA ILE A 396 -19.34 -17.87 -16.58
C ILE A 396 -18.25 -18.95 -16.49
N TYR A 397 -17.53 -19.00 -15.39
CA TYR A 397 -16.51 -20.01 -15.17
C TYR A 397 -17.10 -21.42 -15.24
N TYR A 398 -18.16 -21.70 -14.49
CA TYR A 398 -18.81 -23.02 -14.52
C TYR A 398 -19.40 -23.35 -15.89
N GLU A 399 -19.96 -22.37 -16.59
CA GLU A 399 -20.43 -22.56 -17.97
C GLU A 399 -19.26 -22.92 -18.90
N ASN A 400 -18.12 -22.25 -18.79
CA ASN A 400 -16.92 -22.58 -19.57
C ASN A 400 -16.38 -23.97 -19.26
N ILE A 401 -16.34 -24.37 -18.00
CA ILE A 401 -15.95 -25.73 -17.61
C ILE A 401 -16.89 -26.76 -18.26
N SER A 402 -18.20 -26.52 -18.19
CA SER A 402 -19.18 -27.42 -18.83
C SER A 402 -18.99 -27.50 -20.36
N ARG A 403 -18.67 -26.39 -21.03
CA ARG A 403 -18.36 -26.36 -22.47
C ARG A 403 -17.09 -27.15 -22.80
N ILE A 404 -16.05 -27.02 -21.98
CA ILE A 404 -14.80 -27.77 -22.12
C ILE A 404 -15.05 -29.27 -21.95
N GLU A 405 -15.74 -29.68 -20.89
CA GLU A 405 -16.05 -31.08 -20.61
C GLU A 405 -16.90 -31.72 -21.73
N ASN A 406 -17.92 -31.00 -22.20
CA ASN A 406 -18.73 -31.45 -23.34
C ASN A 406 -17.91 -31.59 -24.62
N PHE A 407 -17.01 -30.64 -24.90
CA PHE A 407 -16.14 -30.67 -26.05
C PHE A 407 -15.18 -31.87 -26.02
N VAL A 408 -14.54 -32.11 -24.86
CA VAL A 408 -13.66 -33.26 -24.67
C VAL A 408 -14.41 -34.58 -24.82
N ASN A 409 -15.61 -34.70 -24.24
CA ASN A 409 -16.40 -35.92 -24.30
C ASN A 409 -16.94 -36.22 -25.72
N THR A 410 -17.24 -35.20 -26.50
CA THR A 410 -17.77 -35.39 -27.86
C THR A 410 -16.69 -35.48 -28.93
N ASN A 411 -15.48 -35.03 -28.62
CA ASN A 411 -14.31 -34.99 -29.51
C ASN A 411 -14.60 -34.39 -30.91
N GLN A 412 -15.54 -33.45 -30.98
CA GLN A 412 -16.03 -32.86 -32.23
C GLN A 412 -15.65 -31.39 -32.35
N GLY A 413 -14.79 -31.08 -33.36
CA GLY A 413 -14.53 -29.72 -33.79
C GLY A 413 -13.06 -29.30 -33.70
N LYS A 414 -12.73 -28.26 -34.46
CA LYS A 414 -11.40 -27.61 -34.45
C LYS A 414 -11.38 -26.31 -33.65
N GLU A 415 -12.52 -25.91 -33.09
CA GLU A 415 -12.70 -24.65 -32.38
C GLU A 415 -13.60 -24.86 -31.15
N LEU A 416 -13.10 -24.41 -29.99
CA LEU A 416 -13.85 -24.40 -28.73
C LEU A 416 -14.14 -22.96 -28.32
N LYS A 417 -15.44 -22.62 -28.25
CA LYS A 417 -15.92 -21.28 -27.87
C LYS A 417 -16.14 -21.19 -26.36
N LEU A 418 -15.44 -20.25 -25.73
CA LEU A 418 -15.52 -19.98 -24.30
C LEU A 418 -16.01 -18.57 -24.06
N LEU A 419 -16.88 -18.38 -23.09
CA LEU A 419 -17.46 -17.09 -22.75
C LEU A 419 -16.38 -16.15 -22.17
N GLU A 420 -16.37 -14.91 -22.65
CA GLU A 420 -15.56 -13.83 -22.06
C GLU A 420 -16.09 -13.48 -20.67
N PRO A 421 -15.25 -13.39 -19.62
CA PRO A 421 -15.69 -12.92 -18.30
C PRO A 421 -16.17 -11.48 -18.37
N TYR A 422 -17.16 -11.12 -17.54
CA TYR A 422 -17.65 -9.73 -17.45
C TYR A 422 -16.57 -8.72 -17.10
N ASP A 423 -15.66 -9.14 -16.24
CA ASP A 423 -14.56 -8.29 -15.81
C ASP A 423 -13.42 -9.16 -15.30
N TYR A 424 -12.28 -9.10 -15.99
CA TYR A 424 -11.08 -9.86 -15.65
C TYR A 424 -10.50 -9.53 -14.27
N ILE A 425 -10.91 -8.41 -13.67
CA ILE A 425 -10.47 -8.01 -12.34
C ILE A 425 -11.03 -8.95 -11.27
N TYR A 426 -12.26 -9.46 -11.48
CA TYR A 426 -13.01 -10.25 -10.50
C TYR A 426 -12.97 -11.75 -10.80
N GLY A 427 -11.79 -12.32 -10.98
CA GLY A 427 -11.58 -13.75 -11.15
C GLY A 427 -10.50 -14.11 -12.16
N PHE A 428 -9.98 -15.33 -12.05
CA PHE A 428 -8.93 -15.87 -12.95
C PHE A 428 -9.53 -16.69 -14.08
N ASN A 429 -10.54 -16.17 -14.76
CA ASN A 429 -11.31 -16.96 -15.71
C ASN A 429 -10.89 -16.68 -17.16
N LYS A 430 -9.68 -16.21 -17.36
CA LYS A 430 -9.14 -16.03 -18.70
C LYS A 430 -8.61 -17.37 -19.22
N PHE A 431 -9.38 -18.01 -20.08
CA PHE A 431 -8.98 -19.25 -20.75
C PHE A 431 -8.35 -19.00 -22.13
N VAL A 432 -8.49 -17.78 -22.67
CA VAL A 432 -8.10 -17.43 -24.04
C VAL A 432 -7.28 -16.13 -24.04
N GLY A 433 -6.44 -15.95 -25.04
CA GLY A 433 -5.72 -14.68 -25.31
C GLY A 433 -4.33 -14.57 -24.70
N MET A 434 -3.82 -15.65 -24.12
CA MET A 434 -2.40 -15.80 -23.76
C MET A 434 -1.97 -17.22 -24.07
N GLU A 435 -1.01 -17.42 -24.98
CA GLU A 435 -0.56 -18.72 -25.47
C GLU A 435 -0.27 -19.72 -24.34
N TRP A 436 0.50 -19.31 -23.33
CA TRP A 436 0.82 -20.18 -22.21
C TRP A 436 -0.40 -20.61 -21.35
N ILE A 437 -1.47 -19.76 -21.28
CA ILE A 437 -2.71 -20.12 -20.57
C ILE A 437 -3.50 -21.11 -21.44
N GLU A 438 -3.61 -20.86 -22.74
CA GLU A 438 -4.32 -21.71 -23.66
C GLU A 438 -3.67 -23.11 -23.69
N ASP A 439 -2.34 -23.18 -23.73
CA ASP A 439 -1.60 -24.44 -23.67
C ASP A 439 -1.84 -25.16 -22.33
N ALA A 440 -1.77 -24.45 -21.21
CA ALA A 440 -2.04 -25.04 -19.90
C ALA A 440 -3.49 -25.55 -19.77
N VAL A 441 -4.47 -24.85 -20.35
CA VAL A 441 -5.87 -25.30 -20.38
C VAL A 441 -6.02 -26.55 -21.24
N LYS A 442 -5.41 -26.58 -22.43
CA LYS A 442 -5.44 -27.75 -23.31
C LYS A 442 -4.80 -28.96 -22.64
N ASP A 443 -3.62 -28.81 -22.06
CA ASP A 443 -2.92 -29.87 -21.34
C ASP A 443 -3.74 -30.39 -20.16
N TYR A 444 -4.28 -29.50 -19.33
CA TYR A 444 -5.02 -29.88 -18.12
C TYR A 444 -6.32 -30.66 -18.44
N PHE A 445 -7.04 -30.24 -19.47
CA PHE A 445 -8.29 -30.89 -19.87
C PHE A 445 -8.14 -31.98 -20.95
N GLY A 446 -6.93 -32.25 -21.42
CA GLY A 446 -6.68 -33.23 -22.47
C GLY A 446 -7.23 -32.81 -23.84
N ILE A 447 -7.27 -31.52 -24.15
CA ILE A 447 -7.72 -30.97 -25.43
C ILE A 447 -6.56 -31.12 -26.45
N ASN A 448 -6.90 -31.54 -27.67
CA ASN A 448 -5.91 -31.62 -28.75
C ASN A 448 -5.24 -30.24 -28.95
N PRO A 449 -3.89 -30.14 -29.01
CA PRO A 449 -3.16 -28.89 -29.21
C PRO A 449 -3.58 -28.10 -30.45
N GLU A 450 -4.09 -28.75 -31.51
CA GLU A 450 -4.55 -28.12 -32.74
C GLU A 450 -5.91 -27.41 -32.60
N VAL A 451 -6.65 -27.66 -31.50
CA VAL A 451 -7.94 -26.98 -31.23
C VAL A 451 -7.70 -25.53 -30.91
N LYS A 452 -8.40 -24.64 -31.62
CA LYS A 452 -8.38 -23.21 -31.36
C LYS A 452 -9.34 -22.86 -30.25
N LEU A 453 -8.87 -22.19 -29.19
CA LEU A 453 -9.73 -21.59 -28.18
C LEU A 453 -10.14 -20.19 -28.64
N VAL A 454 -11.42 -19.85 -28.57
CA VAL A 454 -11.98 -18.56 -29.04
C VAL A 454 -12.89 -17.97 -27.98
N GLU A 455 -12.69 -16.68 -27.68
CA GLU A 455 -13.58 -15.93 -26.79
C GLU A 455 -14.90 -15.54 -27.50
N GLU A 456 -16.01 -15.82 -26.83
CA GLU A 456 -17.36 -15.42 -27.24
C GLU A 456 -17.89 -14.37 -26.26
N LYS A 457 -18.28 -13.19 -26.77
CA LYS A 457 -18.90 -12.17 -25.94
C LYS A 457 -20.28 -12.59 -25.48
N ILE A 458 -20.57 -12.38 -24.22
CA ILE A 458 -21.89 -12.56 -23.65
C ILE A 458 -22.79 -11.46 -24.24
N LYS A 459 -23.88 -11.89 -24.92
CA LYS A 459 -24.89 -11.00 -25.50
C LYS A 459 -25.78 -10.39 -24.41
#